data_c95c036f197662ecaa12378bf68f27a1
#
_entry.id   c95c036f197662ecaa12378bf68f27a1
#
_cell.length_a   1.000
_cell.length_b   1.000
_cell.length_c   1.000
_cell.angle_alpha   90.00
_cell.angle_beta   90.00
_cell.angle_gamma   90.00
#
_symmetry.space_group_name_H-M   'P 1'
#
loop_
_entity.id
_entity.type
_entity.pdbx_description
1 polymer ?
#
loop_
_entity_poly.entity_id
_entity_poly.type
_entity_poly.pdbx_seq_one_letter_code
_entity_poly.pdbx_strand_id
1 'polypeptide(L)'
;KFASDKFEAQRKTIAEKFGEKFIDNVAFYTKDNVFFLPEDSRWSYIIEHAKQDDIALKIDTALYNIEKANPALRGALPDNYYSRLHIDTAKLASLLDEINRINTDDNENDIIGRVYEYFLSKFALAEGKGKGEFYTPKCIVNLIAEMLEPYDGILYDPCCGSGGMFVQSIKFVEAHSGNKKKVSIYGQ
;
A
#
# COMPACT_ATOMS: atom_id res chain seq x y z
N LYS A 1 8.19 1.40 0.95
CA LYS A 1 8.66 1.85 -0.36
C LYS A 1 7.57 2.55 -1.14
N PHE A 2 6.50 1.91 -1.58
CA PHE A 2 5.45 2.51 -2.42
C PHE A 2 4.87 3.83 -1.85
N ALA A 3 4.58 3.87 -0.53
CA ALA A 3 4.12 5.10 0.11
C ALA A 3 5.17 6.21 0.03
N SER A 4 6.45 5.86 0.18
CA SER A 4 7.56 6.81 0.08
C SER A 4 7.74 7.33 -1.35
N ASP A 5 7.68 6.46 -2.35
CA ASP A 5 7.78 6.87 -3.75
C ASP A 5 6.63 7.83 -4.13
N LYS A 6 5.40 7.52 -3.69
CA LYS A 6 4.24 8.40 -3.89
C LYS A 6 4.38 9.74 -3.16
N PHE A 7 4.93 9.71 -1.94
CA PHE A 7 5.22 10.92 -1.17
C PHE A 7 6.27 11.80 -1.87
N GLU A 8 7.37 11.22 -2.35
CA GLU A 8 8.43 11.98 -3.02
C GLU A 8 7.94 12.58 -4.36
N ALA A 9 7.13 11.86 -5.12
CA ALA A 9 6.49 12.38 -6.32
C ALA A 9 5.60 13.59 -6.02
N GLN A 10 4.78 13.50 -4.97
CA GLN A 10 3.92 14.60 -4.53
C GLN A 10 4.76 15.77 -4.00
N ARG A 11 5.80 15.51 -3.22
CA ARG A 11 6.72 16.52 -2.69
C ARG A 11 7.35 17.34 -3.83
N LYS A 12 7.81 16.66 -4.89
CA LYS A 12 8.35 17.30 -6.09
C LYS A 12 7.30 18.19 -6.77
N THR A 13 6.08 17.69 -6.93
CA THR A 13 4.95 18.45 -7.50
C THR A 13 4.62 19.70 -6.68
N ILE A 14 4.65 19.61 -5.34
CA ILE A 14 4.42 20.74 -4.43
C ILE A 14 5.54 21.77 -4.58
N ALA A 15 6.81 21.33 -4.60
CA ALA A 15 7.96 22.21 -4.77
C ALA A 15 7.89 23.00 -6.09
N GLU A 16 7.53 22.32 -7.18
CA GLU A 16 7.41 22.94 -8.52
C GLU A 16 6.24 23.93 -8.61
N LYS A 17 5.08 23.62 -8.02
CA LYS A 17 3.87 24.44 -8.15
C LYS A 17 3.77 25.56 -7.12
N PHE A 18 4.22 25.33 -5.89
CA PHE A 18 3.98 26.24 -4.76
C PHE A 18 5.27 26.73 -4.10
N GLY A 19 6.41 26.09 -4.40
CA GLY A 19 7.72 26.41 -3.85
C GLY A 19 8.11 25.55 -2.64
N GLU A 20 9.41 25.47 -2.37
CA GLU A 20 10.00 24.57 -1.36
C GLU A 20 9.48 24.78 0.07
N LYS A 21 9.08 26.00 0.42
CA LYS A 21 8.55 26.30 1.77
C LYS A 21 7.23 25.60 2.14
N PHE A 22 6.58 24.98 1.17
CA PHE A 22 5.31 24.27 1.38
C PHE A 22 5.44 22.75 1.41
N ILE A 23 6.63 22.19 1.16
CA ILE A 23 6.88 20.74 1.13
C ILE A 23 6.67 20.02 2.47
N ASP A 24 6.73 20.74 3.58
CA ASP A 24 6.51 20.17 4.92
C ASP A 24 5.07 20.40 5.43
N ASN A 25 4.20 20.97 4.61
CA ASN A 25 2.81 21.18 4.97
C ASN A 25 1.94 19.95 4.67
N VAL A 26 1.58 19.21 5.71
CA VAL A 26 0.80 17.98 5.66
C VAL A 26 -0.50 18.11 4.85
N ALA A 27 -1.16 19.28 4.88
CA ALA A 27 -2.44 19.50 4.21
C ALA A 27 -2.36 19.29 2.68
N PHE A 28 -1.22 19.60 2.06
CA PHE A 28 -1.04 19.39 0.62
C PHE A 28 -0.98 17.91 0.22
N TYR A 29 -0.54 17.05 1.14
CA TYR A 29 -0.47 15.60 0.92
C TYR A 29 -1.83 14.95 1.17
N THR A 30 -2.49 15.29 2.27
CA THR A 30 -3.79 14.74 2.65
C THR A 30 -4.87 15.03 1.60
N LYS A 31 -4.84 16.19 0.95
CA LYS A 31 -5.77 16.56 -0.13
C LYS A 31 -5.74 15.59 -1.30
N ASP A 32 -4.57 15.06 -1.62
CA ASP A 32 -4.35 14.18 -2.75
C ASP A 32 -4.27 12.69 -2.32
N ASN A 33 -4.72 12.36 -1.09
CA ASN A 33 -4.65 11.02 -0.50
C ASN A 33 -3.23 10.44 -0.48
N VAL A 34 -2.25 11.29 -0.18
CA VAL A 34 -0.87 10.91 0.04
C VAL A 34 -0.56 11.01 1.54
N PHE A 35 0.03 9.99 2.12
CA PHE A 35 0.49 10.04 3.50
C PHE A 35 1.75 10.88 3.61
N PHE A 36 1.78 11.74 4.64
CA PHE A 36 2.98 12.50 4.95
C PHE A 36 4.02 11.61 5.62
N LEU A 37 5.25 11.64 5.12
CA LEU A 37 6.35 10.83 5.64
C LEU A 37 7.44 11.73 6.23
N PRO A 38 7.65 11.71 7.56
CA PRO A 38 8.81 12.33 8.21
C PRO A 38 10.13 11.81 7.61
N GLU A 39 11.18 12.59 7.71
CA GLU A 39 12.46 12.31 7.04
C GLU A 39 13.05 10.95 7.43
N ASP A 40 13.02 10.63 8.73
CA ASP A 40 13.46 9.36 9.30
C ASP A 40 12.55 8.17 9.00
N SER A 41 11.43 8.41 8.31
CA SER A 41 10.43 7.40 7.95
C SER A 41 10.34 7.16 6.44
N ARG A 42 11.18 7.83 5.65
CA ARG A 42 11.23 7.66 4.20
C ARG A 42 12.00 6.40 3.82
N TRP A 43 11.65 5.84 2.67
CA TRP A 43 12.31 4.63 2.18
C TRP A 43 13.81 4.82 1.98
N SER A 44 14.25 5.99 1.52
CA SER A 44 15.66 6.35 1.38
C SER A 44 16.42 6.22 2.69
N TYR A 45 15.86 6.73 3.80
CA TYR A 45 16.45 6.60 5.13
C TYR A 45 16.55 5.13 5.56
N ILE A 46 15.49 4.34 5.37
CA ILE A 46 15.49 2.92 5.73
C ILE A 46 16.55 2.14 4.96
N ILE A 47 16.69 2.37 3.64
CA ILE A 47 17.68 1.69 2.80
C ILE A 47 19.11 2.10 3.18
N GLU A 48 19.36 3.37 3.45
CA GLU A 48 20.66 3.85 3.89
C GLU A 48 21.14 3.15 5.18
N HIS A 49 20.20 2.82 6.07
CA HIS A 49 20.48 2.18 7.36
C HIS A 49 20.21 0.66 7.37
N ALA A 50 19.89 0.05 6.22
CA ALA A 50 19.43 -1.34 6.14
C ALA A 50 20.40 -2.39 6.72
N LYS A 51 21.69 -2.11 6.74
CA LYS A 51 22.74 -3.01 7.24
C LYS A 51 23.13 -2.77 8.71
N GLN A 52 22.50 -1.84 9.38
CA GLN A 52 22.77 -1.55 10.79
C GLN A 52 22.01 -2.53 11.70
N ASP A 53 22.60 -2.86 12.85
CA ASP A 53 22.02 -3.82 13.79
C ASP A 53 20.68 -3.38 14.37
N ASP A 54 20.40 -2.09 14.38
CA ASP A 54 19.18 -1.48 14.88
C ASP A 54 18.11 -1.24 13.80
N ILE A 55 18.26 -1.81 12.59
CA ILE A 55 17.33 -1.60 11.47
C ILE A 55 15.88 -1.98 11.82
N ALA A 56 15.66 -3.04 12.59
CA ALA A 56 14.33 -3.43 13.03
C ALA A 56 13.67 -2.33 13.90
N LEU A 57 14.42 -1.72 14.80
CA LEU A 57 13.95 -0.61 15.61
C LEU A 57 13.69 0.65 14.77
N LYS A 58 14.54 0.92 13.76
CA LYS A 58 14.33 2.03 12.83
C LYS A 58 13.04 1.87 12.01
N ILE A 59 12.73 0.64 11.59
CA ILE A 59 11.47 0.34 10.90
C ILE A 59 10.27 0.60 11.83
N ASP A 60 10.31 0.11 13.07
CA ASP A 60 9.24 0.33 14.05
C ASP A 60 9.07 1.83 14.35
N THR A 61 10.16 2.56 14.51
CA THR A 61 10.15 4.02 14.71
C THR A 61 9.56 4.74 13.50
N ALA A 62 9.92 4.32 12.30
CA ALA A 62 9.36 4.90 11.08
C ALA A 62 7.85 4.69 10.97
N LEU A 63 7.34 3.48 11.27
CA LEU A 63 5.92 3.19 11.29
C LEU A 63 5.17 4.02 12.33
N TYR A 64 5.70 4.14 13.54
CA TYR A 64 5.16 4.99 14.59
C TYR A 64 5.08 6.47 14.17
N ASN A 65 6.17 7.01 13.58
CA ASN A 65 6.21 8.40 13.13
C ASN A 65 5.24 8.66 11.96
N ILE A 66 5.09 7.70 11.04
CA ILE A 66 4.08 7.77 9.97
C ILE A 66 2.66 7.84 10.55
N GLU A 67 2.33 6.96 11.49
CA GLU A 67 1.02 6.95 12.15
C GLU A 67 0.74 8.26 12.88
N LYS A 68 1.73 8.76 13.63
CA LYS A 68 1.62 10.03 14.35
C LYS A 68 1.41 11.23 13.43
N ALA A 69 2.05 11.24 12.26
CA ALA A 69 1.92 12.30 11.27
C ALA A 69 0.61 12.24 10.47
N ASN A 70 -0.07 11.08 10.46
CA ASN A 70 -1.28 10.84 9.67
C ASN A 70 -2.43 10.31 10.53
N PRO A 71 -3.31 11.16 11.05
CA PRO A 71 -4.41 10.75 11.93
C PRO A 71 -5.32 9.66 11.36
N ALA A 72 -5.44 9.57 10.03
CA ALA A 72 -6.20 8.52 9.34
C ALA A 72 -5.63 7.11 9.51
N LEU A 73 -4.35 6.99 9.90
CA LEU A 73 -3.67 5.70 10.13
C LEU A 73 -3.68 5.26 11.59
N ARG A 74 -4.36 5.99 12.47
CA ARG A 74 -4.34 5.71 13.91
C ARG A 74 -4.80 4.30 14.23
N GLY A 75 -3.91 3.50 14.84
CA GLY A 75 -4.14 2.09 15.20
C GLY A 75 -4.08 1.14 14.00
N ALA A 76 -3.69 1.59 12.81
CA ALA A 76 -3.62 0.76 11.60
C ALA A 76 -2.24 0.13 11.37
N LEU A 77 -1.18 0.73 11.92
CA LEU A 77 0.18 0.23 11.73
C LEU A 77 0.63 -0.61 12.94
N PRO A 78 1.48 -1.63 12.73
CA PRO A 78 1.99 -2.45 13.82
C PRO A 78 2.92 -1.62 14.73
N ASP A 79 2.75 -1.80 16.05
CA ASP A 79 3.57 -1.15 17.07
C ASP A 79 4.67 -2.08 17.58
N ASN A 80 5.92 -1.65 17.54
CA ASN A 80 7.11 -2.38 18.01
C ASN A 80 7.13 -3.86 17.56
N TYR A 81 6.78 -4.10 16.30
CA TYR A 81 6.62 -5.45 15.78
C TYR A 81 7.95 -6.08 15.37
N TYR A 82 8.74 -5.37 14.57
CA TYR A 82 9.96 -5.91 13.98
C TYR A 82 11.09 -6.09 15.00
N SER A 83 11.23 -5.19 15.96
CA SER A 83 12.22 -5.29 17.04
C SER A 83 11.96 -6.48 17.98
N ARG A 84 10.68 -6.89 18.14
CA ARG A 84 10.31 -8.06 18.97
C ARG A 84 10.54 -9.41 18.29
N LEU A 85 10.56 -9.46 16.97
CA LEU A 85 10.71 -10.71 16.21
C LEU A 85 12.13 -11.26 16.17
N HIS A 86 13.14 -10.52 16.67
CA HIS A 86 14.55 -10.92 16.65
C HIS A 86 14.99 -11.43 15.26
N ILE A 87 14.57 -10.72 14.19
CA ILE A 87 14.90 -11.07 12.81
C ILE A 87 16.40 -10.85 12.60
N ASP A 88 17.05 -11.83 11.97
CA ASP A 88 18.43 -11.70 11.53
C ASP A 88 18.62 -10.45 10.64
N THR A 89 19.53 -9.55 11.03
CA THR A 89 19.78 -8.29 10.33
C THR A 89 20.17 -8.48 8.87
N ALA A 90 20.97 -9.52 8.57
CA ALA A 90 21.39 -9.79 7.20
C ALA A 90 20.22 -10.23 6.31
N LYS A 91 19.29 -11.04 6.86
CA LYS A 91 18.07 -11.45 6.15
C LYS A 91 17.14 -10.28 5.92
N LEU A 92 16.98 -9.41 6.93
CA LEU A 92 16.15 -8.21 6.82
C LEU A 92 16.74 -7.24 5.80
N ALA A 93 18.05 -7.00 5.82
CA ALA A 93 18.74 -6.17 4.83
C ALA A 93 18.58 -6.72 3.41
N SER A 94 18.73 -8.04 3.22
CA SER A 94 18.53 -8.68 1.92
C SER A 94 17.09 -8.50 1.41
N LEU A 95 16.09 -8.63 2.29
CA LEU A 95 14.69 -8.39 1.93
C LEU A 95 14.45 -6.92 1.52
N LEU A 96 15.03 -5.97 2.26
CA LEU A 96 14.92 -4.55 1.95
C LEU A 96 15.57 -4.23 0.59
N ASP A 97 16.72 -4.83 0.29
CA ASP A 97 17.41 -4.69 -1.00
C ASP A 97 16.54 -5.25 -2.16
N GLU A 98 15.89 -6.40 -1.99
CA GLU A 98 14.98 -6.97 -3.00
C GLU A 98 13.75 -6.07 -3.21
N ILE A 99 13.13 -5.56 -2.14
CA ILE A 99 12.03 -4.61 -2.24
C ILE A 99 12.49 -3.31 -2.94
N ASN A 100 13.73 -2.89 -2.70
CA ASN A 100 14.28 -1.69 -3.33
C ASN A 100 14.41 -1.80 -4.85
N ARG A 101 14.66 -3.00 -5.36
CA ARG A 101 14.75 -3.28 -6.81
C ARG A 101 13.41 -3.23 -7.55
N ILE A 102 12.28 -3.27 -6.83
CA ILE A 102 10.96 -3.18 -7.45
C ILE A 102 10.81 -1.78 -8.05
N ASN A 103 10.66 -1.70 -9.37
CA ASN A 103 10.38 -0.44 -10.04
C ASN A 103 8.92 -0.03 -9.82
N THR A 104 8.72 1.21 -9.37
CA THR A 104 7.39 1.79 -9.09
C THR A 104 6.95 2.81 -10.15
N ASP A 105 7.84 3.12 -11.10
CA ASP A 105 7.59 4.15 -12.14
C ASP A 105 6.71 3.66 -13.30
N ASP A 106 6.45 2.35 -13.39
CA ASP A 106 5.55 1.83 -14.39
C ASP A 106 4.10 2.27 -14.10
N ASN A 107 3.51 2.95 -15.08
CA ASN A 107 2.10 3.40 -15.10
C ASN A 107 1.06 2.24 -15.00
N GLU A 108 1.49 1.03 -14.72
CA GLU A 108 0.59 -0.08 -14.40
C GLU A 108 0.02 0.15 -13.00
N ASN A 109 -1.19 0.66 -12.96
CA ASN A 109 -1.98 1.00 -11.76
C ASN A 109 -2.19 -0.14 -10.74
N ASP A 110 -1.44 -1.26 -10.84
CA ASP A 110 -1.65 -2.46 -10.04
C ASP A 110 -0.37 -3.18 -9.56
N ILE A 111 0.79 -2.53 -9.59
CA ILE A 111 2.04 -3.14 -9.09
C ILE A 111 1.87 -3.55 -7.62
N ILE A 112 1.26 -2.70 -6.79
CA ILE A 112 1.04 -2.97 -5.36
C ILE A 112 0.15 -4.22 -5.19
N GLY A 113 -0.94 -4.31 -5.94
CA GLY A 113 -1.82 -5.48 -5.92
C GLY A 113 -1.08 -6.76 -6.34
N ARG A 114 -0.30 -6.72 -7.42
CA ARG A 114 0.48 -7.87 -7.91
C ARG A 114 1.55 -8.33 -6.92
N VAL A 115 2.26 -7.39 -6.29
CA VAL A 115 3.26 -7.70 -5.26
C VAL A 115 2.57 -8.31 -4.03
N TYR A 116 1.43 -7.76 -3.60
CA TYR A 116 0.64 -8.30 -2.50
C TYR A 116 0.14 -9.72 -2.81
N GLU A 117 -0.43 -9.95 -3.99
CA GLU A 117 -0.85 -11.28 -4.47
C GLU A 117 0.30 -12.29 -4.46
N TYR A 118 1.47 -11.87 -4.94
CA TYR A 118 2.66 -12.72 -4.95
C TYR A 118 3.04 -13.16 -3.54
N PHE A 119 3.13 -12.24 -2.59
CA PHE A 119 3.45 -12.56 -1.20
C PHE A 119 2.39 -13.45 -0.56
N LEU A 120 1.10 -13.15 -0.72
CA LEU A 120 0.03 -14.01 -0.21
C LEU A 120 0.12 -15.44 -0.75
N SER A 121 0.40 -15.59 -2.05
CA SER A 121 0.56 -16.92 -2.64
C SER A 121 1.74 -17.70 -2.05
N LYS A 122 2.82 -17.01 -1.70
CA LYS A 122 4.00 -17.61 -1.05
C LYS A 122 3.72 -17.99 0.41
N PHE A 123 3.01 -17.14 1.14
CA PHE A 123 2.59 -17.45 2.52
C PHE A 123 1.65 -18.65 2.56
N ALA A 124 0.64 -18.71 1.71
CA ALA A 124 -0.28 -19.84 1.63
C ALA A 124 0.43 -21.16 1.35
N LEU A 125 1.46 -21.14 0.49
CA LEU A 125 2.30 -22.31 0.22
C LEU A 125 3.14 -22.74 1.44
N ALA A 126 3.70 -21.77 2.17
CA ALA A 126 4.54 -22.03 3.36
C ALA A 126 3.71 -22.60 4.52
N GLU A 127 2.45 -22.20 4.66
CA GLU A 127 1.53 -22.69 5.70
C GLU A 127 0.81 -24.01 5.31
N GLY A 128 1.09 -24.56 4.14
CA GLY A 128 0.45 -25.81 3.67
C GLY A 128 -1.04 -25.64 3.32
N LYS A 129 -1.53 -24.40 3.25
CA LYS A 129 -2.92 -24.09 2.89
C LYS A 129 -3.06 -23.89 1.39
N GLY A 130 -4.10 -24.43 0.80
CA GLY A 130 -4.37 -24.36 -0.64
C GLY A 130 -4.49 -22.92 -1.15
N LYS A 131 -4.07 -22.69 -2.38
CA LYS A 131 -3.99 -21.35 -3.02
C LYS A 131 -5.33 -20.57 -3.07
N GLY A 132 -6.46 -21.21 -2.82
CA GLY A 132 -7.79 -20.62 -2.94
C GLY A 132 -8.39 -20.09 -1.64
N GLU A 133 -7.78 -20.37 -0.47
CA GLU A 133 -8.38 -19.98 0.80
C GLU A 133 -8.16 -18.50 1.17
N PHE A 134 -7.21 -17.82 0.51
CA PHE A 134 -6.79 -16.47 0.88
C PHE A 134 -6.96 -15.41 -0.20
N TYR A 135 -7.17 -15.82 -1.46
CA TYR A 135 -7.19 -14.86 -2.55
C TYR A 135 -7.98 -15.36 -3.76
N THR A 136 -8.94 -14.57 -4.19
CA THR A 136 -9.66 -14.86 -5.45
C THR A 136 -8.82 -14.34 -6.63
N PRO A 137 -8.45 -15.20 -7.60
CA PRO A 137 -7.66 -14.79 -8.75
C PRO A 137 -8.28 -13.60 -9.51
N LYS A 138 -7.45 -12.66 -9.94
CA LYS A 138 -7.88 -11.43 -10.62
C LYS A 138 -8.77 -11.70 -11.84
N CYS A 139 -8.49 -12.77 -12.60
CA CYS A 139 -9.31 -13.14 -13.75
C CYS A 139 -10.77 -13.50 -13.37
N ILE A 140 -10.95 -14.14 -12.22
CA ILE A 140 -12.30 -14.46 -11.69
C ILE A 140 -12.98 -13.20 -11.20
N VAL A 141 -12.27 -12.35 -10.46
CA VAL A 141 -12.81 -11.09 -9.94
C VAL A 141 -13.21 -10.15 -11.07
N ASN A 142 -12.39 -10.06 -12.13
CA ASN A 142 -12.71 -9.29 -13.32
C ASN A 142 -13.96 -9.84 -14.02
N LEU A 143 -14.05 -11.17 -14.20
CA LEU A 143 -15.22 -11.79 -14.81
C LEU A 143 -16.50 -11.47 -14.02
N ILE A 144 -16.44 -11.56 -12.69
CA ILE A 144 -17.59 -11.22 -11.85
C ILE A 144 -17.95 -9.73 -11.98
N ALA A 145 -16.98 -8.83 -11.99
CA ALA A 145 -17.22 -7.39 -12.16
C ALA A 145 -17.88 -7.09 -13.54
N GLU A 146 -17.41 -7.73 -14.61
CA GLU A 146 -18.00 -7.62 -15.95
C GLU A 146 -19.44 -8.18 -16.00
N MET A 147 -19.72 -9.25 -15.24
CA MET A 147 -21.07 -9.83 -15.18
C MET A 147 -22.05 -9.00 -14.35
N LEU A 148 -21.58 -8.33 -13.30
CA LEU A 148 -22.39 -7.52 -12.40
C LEU A 148 -22.69 -6.12 -12.95
N GLU A 149 -21.80 -5.60 -13.80
CA GLU A 149 -21.89 -4.25 -14.37
C GLU A 149 -22.24 -3.18 -13.32
N PRO A 150 -21.40 -2.97 -12.28
CA PRO A 150 -21.73 -2.17 -11.11
C PRO A 150 -21.63 -0.66 -11.38
N TYR A 151 -22.46 -0.11 -12.26
CA TYR A 151 -22.42 1.31 -12.64
C TYR A 151 -22.92 2.25 -11.54
N ASP A 152 -23.86 1.80 -10.69
CA ASP A 152 -24.38 2.55 -9.55
C ASP A 152 -24.99 1.64 -8.49
N GLY A 153 -25.34 2.21 -7.33
CA GLY A 153 -25.99 1.51 -6.23
C GLY A 153 -25.03 1.02 -5.14
N ILE A 154 -25.37 -0.11 -4.53
CA ILE A 154 -24.63 -0.70 -3.40
C ILE A 154 -23.94 -1.98 -3.86
N LEU A 155 -22.63 -2.03 -3.67
CA LEU A 155 -21.81 -3.21 -3.82
C LEU A 155 -21.48 -3.77 -2.43
N TYR A 156 -22.05 -4.94 -2.11
CA TYR A 156 -21.82 -5.60 -0.82
C TYR A 156 -21.12 -6.94 -1.00
N ASP A 157 -20.04 -7.15 -0.27
CA ASP A 157 -19.30 -8.41 -0.20
C ASP A 157 -19.19 -8.88 1.25
N PRO A 158 -19.90 -9.94 1.67
CA PRO A 158 -19.88 -10.45 3.04
C PRO A 158 -18.58 -11.21 3.38
N CYS A 159 -17.71 -11.47 2.41
CA CYS A 159 -16.45 -12.19 2.56
C CYS A 159 -15.33 -11.49 1.81
N CYS A 160 -15.24 -10.16 1.94
CA CYS A 160 -14.45 -9.30 1.06
C CYS A 160 -12.93 -9.53 1.11
N GLY A 161 -12.42 -10.18 2.16
CA GLY A 161 -10.99 -10.38 2.35
C GLY A 161 -10.23 -9.05 2.26
N SER A 162 -9.26 -8.95 1.34
CA SER A 162 -8.49 -7.74 1.07
C SER A 162 -9.22 -6.69 0.21
N GLY A 163 -10.48 -6.92 -0.15
CA GLY A 163 -11.27 -6.01 -0.97
C GLY A 163 -11.00 -6.09 -2.47
N GLY A 164 -10.42 -7.17 -2.96
CA GLY A 164 -10.09 -7.36 -4.38
C GLY A 164 -11.27 -7.15 -5.32
N MET A 165 -12.47 -7.64 -4.94
CA MET A 165 -13.72 -7.44 -5.69
C MET A 165 -14.05 -5.95 -5.83
N PHE A 166 -13.95 -5.18 -4.77
CA PHE A 166 -14.23 -3.75 -4.79
C PHE A 166 -13.32 -2.98 -5.71
N VAL A 167 -12.01 -3.28 -5.65
CA VAL A 167 -11.00 -2.64 -6.51
C VAL A 167 -11.31 -2.88 -7.99
N GLN A 168 -11.64 -4.11 -8.38
CA GLN A 168 -11.94 -4.42 -9.78
C GLN A 168 -13.29 -3.84 -10.23
N SER A 169 -14.29 -3.81 -9.36
CA SER A 169 -15.59 -3.16 -9.65
C SER A 169 -15.40 -1.65 -9.89
N ILE A 170 -14.58 -0.97 -9.10
CA ILE A 170 -14.30 0.46 -9.34
C ILE A 170 -13.50 0.67 -10.63
N LYS A 171 -12.53 -0.20 -10.95
CA LYS A 171 -11.81 -0.16 -12.23
C LYS A 171 -12.75 -0.41 -13.42
N PHE A 172 -13.71 -1.31 -13.29
CA PHE A 172 -14.75 -1.52 -14.30
C PHE A 172 -15.53 -0.23 -14.56
N VAL A 173 -16.02 0.44 -13.51
CA VAL A 173 -16.77 1.71 -13.63
C VAL A 173 -15.91 2.78 -14.32
N GLU A 174 -14.65 2.91 -13.96
CA GLU A 174 -13.71 3.88 -14.57
C GLU A 174 -13.45 3.56 -16.04
N ALA A 175 -13.24 2.30 -16.41
CA ALA A 175 -13.00 1.86 -17.78
C ALA A 175 -14.19 2.09 -18.70
N HIS A 176 -15.42 2.03 -18.16
CA HIS A 176 -16.67 2.25 -18.91
C HIS A 176 -17.23 3.68 -18.76
N SER A 177 -16.36 4.65 -18.45
CA SER A 177 -16.71 6.07 -18.29
C SER A 177 -17.80 6.35 -17.24
N GLY A 178 -17.96 5.45 -16.28
CA GLY A 178 -18.90 5.58 -15.18
C GLY A 178 -18.44 6.55 -14.10
N ASN A 179 -19.32 6.89 -13.18
CA ASN A 179 -19.03 7.76 -12.05
C ASN A 179 -18.89 6.93 -10.75
N LYS A 180 -17.64 6.68 -10.31
CA LYS A 180 -17.37 5.92 -9.10
C LYS A 180 -18.02 6.46 -7.81
N LYS A 181 -18.42 7.75 -7.80
CA LYS A 181 -19.15 8.33 -6.66
C LYS A 181 -20.58 7.84 -6.53
N LYS A 182 -21.13 7.16 -7.55
CA LYS A 182 -22.45 6.54 -7.51
C LYS A 182 -22.47 5.13 -6.91
N VAL A 183 -21.30 4.53 -6.70
CA VAL A 183 -21.17 3.20 -6.10
C VAL A 183 -20.80 3.34 -4.63
N SER A 184 -21.64 2.79 -3.76
CA SER A 184 -21.38 2.67 -2.32
C SER A 184 -20.87 1.27 -2.00
N ILE A 185 -19.78 1.16 -1.29
CA ILE A 185 -19.08 -0.11 -1.02
C ILE A 185 -19.23 -0.50 0.45
N TYR A 186 -19.65 -1.73 0.68
CA TYR A 186 -19.73 -2.34 2.02
C TYR A 186 -19.09 -3.73 1.99
N GLY A 187 -18.17 -3.99 2.91
CA GLY A 187 -17.46 -5.26 3.05
C GLY A 187 -17.47 -5.78 4.49
N GLN A 188 -17.40 -7.09 4.63
CA GLN A 188 -17.29 -7.77 5.91
C GLN A 188 -16.25 -8.88 5.81
#